data_5c306c4adc1cbaefe68e3db9bbe2abfc
#
_entry.id   5c306c4adc1cbaefe68e3db9bbe2abfc
#
_cell.length_a   1.000
_cell.length_b   1.000
_cell.length_c   1.000
_cell.angle_alpha   90.00
_cell.angle_beta   90.00
_cell.angle_gamma   90.00
#
_symmetry.space_group_name_H-M   'P 1'
#
loop_
_entity.id
_entity.type
_entity.pdbx_description
1 polymer ?
#
loop_
_entity_poly.entity_id
_entity_poly.type
_entity_poly.pdbx_seq_one_letter_code
_entity_poly.pdbx_strand_id
1 'polypeptide(L)'
;WETQQTDYPRTRNDLPNHEPRGCPRGASYSWYIYSANRLKYPKVRKPLLKLWREARRSMTPVDAWASIVEDKAKAESYKSKRGMGGFIRSSWEEVNEIIAAANVYTVKQYGPDRVIGFSPIPAMSMVSYAAGSRYLSLIGGVCLSFYDWYCDLPPASPQVWGEQTDVPESADWYNSNYIIAWGSNVPQTRTPDAHFFTEVRYKGTKTVAITPDYAEVAKLTDLWLNPKQGTDAALAQAFAHVIFKEFHLQTPSAYFRDYAKRYTDMPVLVRLNEKDGSYIADRFLRASDLADNLGQENNPEWKTIAVDGSTGELVSPLGSIGYRWGEKGKWNIEAREGKEGRDVDLSLTQIEGGETAEVAFPYFGGILHEHFQHAEGESIQLRRVPVRSITLADGSTTKVATVYDLMAANLGIDRGLGGGNVAKSYDDASVPGTPAWQEVITGVAREKAIQIAREFADNADKTHGRSMIIVGAAMNHWYHMDMN
;
A
#
# COMPACT_ATOMS: atom_id res chain seq x y z
N TRP A 1 26.04 -1.35 -18.58
CA TRP A 1 27.27 -2.13 -18.60
C TRP A 1 27.74 -2.43 -17.20
N GLU A 2 27.71 -1.45 -16.33
CA GLU A 2 28.31 -1.51 -15.01
C GLU A 2 27.25 -1.77 -13.93
N THR A 3 26.17 -2.42 -14.29
CA THR A 3 25.09 -2.74 -13.34
C THR A 3 25.48 -3.81 -12.30
N GLN A 4 26.64 -4.41 -12.49
CA GLN A 4 27.15 -5.45 -11.59
C GLN A 4 28.60 -5.13 -11.17
N GLN A 5 28.81 -3.94 -10.67
CA GLN A 5 30.10 -3.63 -10.07
C GLN A 5 30.24 -4.39 -8.76
N THR A 6 31.12 -5.36 -8.75
CA THR A 6 31.41 -6.22 -7.59
C THR A 6 32.73 -5.87 -6.91
N ASP A 7 33.46 -4.92 -7.46
CA ASP A 7 34.81 -4.54 -7.09
C ASP A 7 34.92 -3.21 -6.34
N TYR A 8 33.80 -2.66 -5.89
CA TYR A 8 33.84 -1.52 -4.98
C TYR A 8 34.61 -1.85 -3.71
N PRO A 9 35.61 -1.07 -3.36
CA PRO A 9 36.28 -1.26 -2.08
C PRO A 9 35.24 -1.08 -0.95
N ARG A 10 35.21 -2.02 -0.01
CA ARG A 10 34.39 -1.85 1.19
C ARG A 10 34.91 -0.65 1.96
N THR A 11 34.06 0.34 2.11
CA THR A 11 34.38 1.53 2.90
C THR A 11 34.30 1.25 4.40
N ARG A 12 33.58 0.19 4.79
CA ARG A 12 33.43 -0.25 6.18
C ARG A 12 33.31 -1.77 6.24
N ASN A 13 34.12 -2.38 7.10
CA ASN A 13 34.16 -3.84 7.28
C ASN A 13 32.98 -4.37 8.13
N ASP A 14 32.32 -3.49 8.87
CA ASP A 14 31.19 -3.81 9.76
C ASP A 14 29.83 -3.78 9.03
N LEU A 15 29.79 -3.26 7.81
CA LEU A 15 28.57 -3.24 7.03
C LEU A 15 28.46 -4.44 6.08
N PRO A 16 27.23 -4.93 5.83
CA PRO A 16 27.01 -5.95 4.82
C PRO A 16 27.52 -5.50 3.44
N ASN A 17 27.93 -6.46 2.63
CA ASN A 17 28.22 -6.16 1.23
C ASN A 17 26.91 -5.96 0.49
N HIS A 18 26.70 -4.76 -0.01
CA HIS A 18 25.51 -4.41 -0.77
C HIS A 18 25.57 -4.83 -2.24
N GLU A 19 26.70 -5.37 -2.69
CA GLU A 19 26.89 -5.80 -4.07
C GLU A 19 26.65 -7.33 -4.23
N PRO A 20 26.24 -7.79 -5.41
CA PRO A 20 25.89 -6.98 -6.59
C PRO A 20 24.52 -6.33 -6.48
N ARG A 21 24.39 -5.08 -6.97
CA ARG A 21 23.11 -4.37 -7.04
C ARG A 21 22.44 -4.45 -8.41
N GLY A 22 23.14 -4.93 -9.40
CA GLY A 22 22.62 -5.15 -10.74
C GLY A 22 21.91 -6.50 -10.86
N CYS A 23 21.27 -6.73 -12.00
CA CYS A 23 20.67 -8.01 -12.32
C CYS A 23 20.94 -8.43 -13.77
N PRO A 24 20.80 -9.73 -14.08
CA PRO A 24 21.02 -10.26 -15.45
C PRO A 24 20.20 -9.56 -16.52
N ARG A 25 19.01 -9.02 -16.16
CA ARG A 25 18.13 -8.32 -17.11
C ARG A 25 18.76 -7.06 -17.66
N GLY A 26 19.28 -6.18 -16.79
CA GLY A 26 20.01 -4.98 -17.23
C GLY A 26 21.33 -5.33 -17.92
N ALA A 27 22.07 -6.29 -17.38
CA ALA A 27 23.35 -6.73 -17.95
C ALA A 27 23.22 -7.31 -19.37
N SER A 28 22.09 -7.94 -19.69
CA SER A 28 21.80 -8.51 -21.01
C SER A 28 21.20 -7.50 -22.01
N TYR A 29 21.05 -6.23 -21.63
CA TYR A 29 20.32 -5.26 -22.44
C TYR A 29 20.96 -4.98 -23.80
N SER A 30 22.26 -5.19 -23.93
CA SER A 30 22.98 -5.09 -25.20
C SER A 30 22.43 -6.00 -26.29
N TRP A 31 21.85 -7.15 -25.91
CA TRP A 31 21.20 -8.06 -26.85
C TRP A 31 20.04 -7.41 -27.58
N TYR A 32 19.28 -6.52 -26.94
CA TYR A 32 18.21 -5.78 -27.58
C TYR A 32 18.73 -4.80 -28.63
N ILE A 33 19.94 -4.24 -28.42
CA ILE A 33 20.55 -3.28 -29.34
C ILE A 33 21.15 -3.99 -30.55
N TYR A 34 21.84 -5.09 -30.32
CA TYR A 34 22.64 -5.78 -31.36
C TYR A 34 21.98 -7.06 -31.87
N SER A 35 20.80 -7.43 -31.39
CA SER A 35 20.08 -8.60 -31.87
C SER A 35 19.78 -8.55 -33.37
N ALA A 36 19.94 -9.68 -34.03
CA ALA A 36 19.55 -9.82 -35.45
C ALA A 36 18.05 -9.56 -35.69
N ASN A 37 17.22 -9.75 -34.67
CA ASN A 37 15.77 -9.53 -34.70
C ASN A 37 15.38 -8.06 -34.44
N ARG A 38 16.32 -7.16 -34.15
CA ARG A 38 16.03 -5.76 -33.92
C ARG A 38 15.35 -5.14 -35.14
N LEU A 39 14.23 -4.43 -34.90
CA LEU A 39 13.53 -3.70 -35.94
C LEU A 39 14.37 -2.50 -36.42
N LYS A 40 14.72 -2.47 -37.70
CA LYS A 40 15.51 -1.40 -38.33
C LYS A 40 14.63 -0.34 -39.00
N TYR A 41 13.41 -0.71 -39.36
CA TYR A 41 12.50 0.12 -40.12
C TYR A 41 11.10 0.07 -39.52
N PRO A 42 10.29 1.13 -39.66
CA PRO A 42 8.91 1.12 -39.24
C PRO A 42 8.12 0.07 -40.03
N LYS A 43 7.15 -0.51 -39.40
CA LYS A 43 6.28 -1.51 -40.01
C LYS A 43 4.82 -1.17 -39.74
N VAL A 44 4.00 -1.34 -40.78
CA VAL A 44 2.54 -1.16 -40.72
C VAL A 44 1.85 -2.43 -41.17
N ARG A 45 0.67 -2.72 -40.63
CA ARG A 45 -0.15 -3.84 -41.09
C ARG A 45 -0.46 -3.68 -42.56
N LYS A 46 -0.24 -4.74 -43.33
CA LYS A 46 -0.42 -4.75 -44.80
C LYS A 46 -1.80 -4.24 -45.25
N PRO A 47 -2.94 -4.65 -44.65
CA PRO A 47 -4.25 -4.12 -45.07
C PRO A 47 -4.36 -2.60 -44.89
N LEU A 48 -3.95 -2.06 -43.73
CA LEU A 48 -3.99 -0.61 -43.51
C LEU A 48 -3.09 0.14 -44.50
N LEU A 49 -1.86 -0.33 -44.69
CA LEU A 49 -0.93 0.34 -45.59
C LEU A 49 -1.40 0.33 -47.04
N LYS A 50 -2.07 -0.74 -47.50
CA LYS A 50 -2.70 -0.77 -48.83
C LYS A 50 -3.82 0.27 -48.95
N LEU A 51 -4.73 0.32 -48.03
CA LEU A 51 -5.83 1.30 -48.01
C LEU A 51 -5.29 2.73 -47.99
N TRP A 52 -4.28 2.97 -47.13
CA TRP A 52 -3.64 4.26 -47.05
C TRP A 52 -3.03 4.71 -48.39
N ARG A 53 -2.19 3.87 -48.98
CA ARG A 53 -1.51 4.18 -50.26
C ARG A 53 -2.48 4.38 -51.42
N GLU A 54 -3.60 3.68 -51.41
CA GLU A 54 -4.66 3.85 -52.41
C GLU A 54 -5.38 5.18 -52.20
N ALA A 55 -5.82 5.52 -51.01
CA ALA A 55 -6.50 6.74 -50.68
C ALA A 55 -5.58 8.00 -50.96
N ARG A 56 -4.29 7.89 -50.62
CA ARG A 56 -3.33 8.96 -50.78
C ARG A 56 -2.99 9.29 -52.24
N ARG A 57 -3.44 8.50 -53.21
CA ARG A 57 -3.28 8.83 -54.64
C ARG A 57 -4.08 10.05 -55.04
N SER A 58 -5.20 10.31 -54.38
CA SER A 58 -6.14 11.37 -54.79
C SER A 58 -6.63 12.24 -53.62
N MET A 59 -6.31 11.90 -52.38
CA MET A 59 -6.84 12.59 -51.19
C MET A 59 -5.73 13.22 -50.36
N THR A 60 -6.06 14.27 -49.61
CA THR A 60 -5.17 14.82 -48.58
C THR A 60 -4.97 13.79 -47.48
N PRO A 61 -3.93 13.89 -46.63
CA PRO A 61 -3.69 12.91 -45.57
C PRO A 61 -4.90 12.71 -44.64
N VAL A 62 -5.53 13.80 -44.23
CA VAL A 62 -6.69 13.73 -43.31
C VAL A 62 -7.92 13.13 -43.99
N ASP A 63 -8.20 13.49 -45.24
CA ASP A 63 -9.33 12.94 -45.99
C ASP A 63 -9.09 11.44 -46.32
N ALA A 64 -7.85 11.06 -46.64
CA ALA A 64 -7.49 9.66 -46.83
C ALA A 64 -7.75 8.82 -45.56
N TRP A 65 -7.35 9.34 -44.38
CA TRP A 65 -7.65 8.69 -43.12
C TRP A 65 -9.16 8.59 -42.87
N ALA A 66 -9.87 9.68 -43.03
CA ALA A 66 -11.34 9.71 -42.90
C ALA A 66 -12.02 8.64 -43.78
N SER A 67 -11.64 8.56 -45.08
CA SER A 67 -12.19 7.59 -46.02
C SER A 67 -11.96 6.11 -45.63
N ILE A 68 -10.97 5.86 -44.76
CA ILE A 68 -10.68 4.52 -44.24
C ILE A 68 -11.48 4.22 -42.98
N VAL A 69 -11.53 5.19 -42.03
CA VAL A 69 -12.12 4.92 -40.71
C VAL A 69 -13.62 5.09 -40.68
N GLU A 70 -14.19 5.90 -41.55
CA GLU A 70 -15.63 6.12 -41.69
C GLU A 70 -16.32 5.00 -42.50
N ASP A 71 -15.58 4.35 -43.38
CA ASP A 71 -16.05 3.14 -44.07
C ASP A 71 -15.89 1.92 -43.17
N LYS A 72 -17.01 1.41 -42.67
CA LYS A 72 -17.06 0.28 -41.75
C LYS A 72 -16.32 -0.96 -42.28
N ALA A 73 -16.44 -1.26 -43.58
CA ALA A 73 -15.82 -2.44 -44.18
C ALA A 73 -14.29 -2.28 -44.27
N LYS A 74 -13.80 -1.09 -44.65
CA LYS A 74 -12.36 -0.78 -44.66
C LYS A 74 -11.79 -0.80 -43.24
N ALA A 75 -12.47 -0.14 -42.29
CA ALA A 75 -12.04 -0.13 -40.90
C ALA A 75 -11.93 -1.55 -40.34
N GLU A 76 -12.91 -2.38 -40.55
CA GLU A 76 -12.92 -3.79 -40.08
C GLU A 76 -11.84 -4.62 -40.75
N SER A 77 -11.57 -4.40 -42.05
CA SER A 77 -10.58 -5.16 -42.81
C SER A 77 -9.17 -5.11 -42.19
N TYR A 78 -8.78 -4.01 -41.57
CA TYR A 78 -7.47 -3.91 -40.91
C TYR A 78 -7.54 -4.12 -39.40
N LYS A 79 -8.65 -3.78 -38.74
CA LYS A 79 -8.82 -3.97 -37.29
C LYS A 79 -8.91 -5.46 -36.91
N SER A 80 -9.61 -6.25 -37.71
CA SER A 80 -9.71 -7.70 -37.52
C SER A 80 -8.38 -8.45 -37.62
N LYS A 81 -7.33 -7.80 -38.14
CA LYS A 81 -5.99 -8.39 -38.22
C LYS A 81 -5.08 -8.08 -37.03
N ARG A 82 -5.61 -7.43 -36.00
CA ARG A 82 -4.86 -7.24 -34.76
C ARG A 82 -4.52 -8.61 -34.13
N GLY A 83 -3.27 -8.73 -33.65
CA GLY A 83 -2.76 -10.00 -33.11
C GLY A 83 -2.27 -11.01 -34.14
N MET A 84 -2.65 -10.89 -35.42
CA MET A 84 -2.35 -11.86 -36.46
C MET A 84 -1.04 -11.58 -37.27
N GLY A 85 -0.24 -10.65 -36.83
CA GLY A 85 0.99 -10.26 -37.56
C GLY A 85 0.72 -9.55 -38.87
N GLY A 86 1.42 -9.94 -39.94
CA GLY A 86 1.23 -9.39 -41.28
C GLY A 86 1.74 -7.98 -41.47
N PHE A 87 2.77 -7.59 -40.75
CA PHE A 87 3.42 -6.29 -40.87
C PHE A 87 4.38 -6.24 -42.07
N ILE A 88 4.35 -5.15 -42.82
CA ILE A 88 5.26 -4.89 -43.90
C ILE A 88 6.05 -3.57 -43.66
N ARG A 89 7.22 -3.47 -44.27
CA ARG A 89 8.08 -2.31 -44.15
C ARG A 89 7.41 -1.06 -44.74
N SER A 90 7.57 0.05 -44.03
CA SER A 90 7.21 1.40 -44.45
C SER A 90 8.41 2.35 -44.29
N SER A 91 8.27 3.64 -44.64
CA SER A 91 9.20 4.67 -44.27
C SER A 91 8.74 5.44 -43.05
N TRP A 92 9.66 6.16 -42.41
CA TRP A 92 9.30 7.05 -41.29
C TRP A 92 8.38 8.19 -41.72
N GLU A 93 8.60 8.74 -42.93
CA GLU A 93 7.73 9.78 -43.49
C GLU A 93 6.27 9.27 -43.60
N GLU A 94 6.10 8.10 -44.24
CA GLU A 94 4.77 7.51 -44.43
C GLU A 94 4.08 7.18 -43.08
N VAL A 95 4.82 6.64 -42.12
CA VAL A 95 4.24 6.32 -40.78
C VAL A 95 3.88 7.58 -40.03
N ASN A 96 4.75 8.59 -40.03
CA ASN A 96 4.49 9.88 -39.39
C ASN A 96 3.29 10.58 -40.01
N GLU A 97 3.14 10.53 -41.36
CA GLU A 97 1.97 11.08 -42.04
C GLU A 97 0.67 10.35 -41.60
N ILE A 98 0.69 9.02 -41.51
CA ILE A 98 -0.48 8.25 -41.04
C ILE A 98 -0.86 8.65 -39.61
N ILE A 99 0.12 8.74 -38.70
CA ILE A 99 -0.12 9.11 -37.32
C ILE A 99 -0.66 10.52 -37.20
N ALA A 100 -0.03 11.47 -37.91
CA ALA A 100 -0.46 12.87 -37.93
C ALA A 100 -1.88 13.01 -38.48
N ALA A 101 -2.19 12.34 -39.59
CA ALA A 101 -3.52 12.36 -40.19
C ALA A 101 -4.59 11.79 -39.23
N ALA A 102 -4.26 10.69 -38.54
CA ALA A 102 -5.16 10.10 -37.55
C ALA A 102 -5.42 11.04 -36.37
N ASN A 103 -4.38 11.68 -35.84
CA ASN A 103 -4.52 12.63 -34.74
C ASN A 103 -5.30 13.87 -35.14
N VAL A 104 -4.97 14.49 -36.31
CA VAL A 104 -5.69 15.66 -36.80
C VAL A 104 -7.16 15.36 -37.10
N TYR A 105 -7.44 14.21 -37.70
CA TYR A 105 -8.81 13.74 -37.86
C TYR A 105 -9.56 13.62 -36.54
N THR A 106 -8.95 12.94 -35.56
CA THR A 106 -9.55 12.73 -34.22
C THR A 106 -9.82 14.07 -33.54
N VAL A 107 -8.84 14.98 -33.53
CA VAL A 107 -8.98 16.32 -32.94
C VAL A 107 -10.11 17.11 -33.60
N LYS A 108 -10.20 17.09 -34.94
CA LYS A 108 -11.25 17.81 -35.69
C LYS A 108 -12.64 17.23 -35.48
N GLN A 109 -12.74 15.90 -35.42
CA GLN A 109 -14.03 15.20 -35.37
C GLN A 109 -14.59 15.08 -33.95
N TYR A 110 -13.72 14.90 -32.95
CA TYR A 110 -14.14 14.51 -31.60
C TYR A 110 -13.55 15.39 -30.48
N GLY A 111 -12.60 16.26 -30.77
CA GLY A 111 -11.89 17.07 -29.80
C GLY A 111 -10.50 16.52 -29.46
N PRO A 112 -9.61 17.40 -28.99
CA PRO A 112 -8.21 17.03 -28.69
C PRO A 112 -8.08 16.10 -27.49
N ASP A 113 -9.02 16.13 -26.55
CA ASP A 113 -9.10 15.27 -25.38
C ASP A 113 -9.32 13.78 -25.70
N ARG A 114 -9.60 13.47 -26.98
CA ARG A 114 -9.70 12.09 -27.48
C ARG A 114 -8.37 11.50 -27.96
N VAL A 115 -7.31 12.28 -27.93
CA VAL A 115 -5.94 11.79 -28.13
C VAL A 115 -5.27 11.65 -26.77
N ILE A 116 -5.00 10.42 -26.38
CA ILE A 116 -4.50 10.09 -25.03
C ILE A 116 -3.16 9.39 -25.18
N GLY A 117 -2.21 9.73 -24.32
CA GLY A 117 -0.92 9.06 -24.27
C GLY A 117 -0.34 8.99 -22.87
N PHE A 118 0.58 8.06 -22.67
CA PHE A 118 1.36 7.91 -21.45
C PHE A 118 2.71 8.61 -21.58
N SER A 119 3.12 9.32 -20.53
CA SER A 119 4.49 9.75 -20.37
C SER A 119 5.38 8.54 -20.01
N PRO A 120 6.60 8.44 -20.57
CA PRO A 120 7.54 7.40 -20.17
C PRO A 120 8.06 7.61 -18.74
N ILE A 121 8.71 6.58 -18.19
CA ILE A 121 9.30 6.61 -16.85
C ILE A 121 10.37 7.71 -16.75
N PRO A 122 10.43 8.47 -15.64
CA PRO A 122 11.45 9.52 -15.43
C PRO A 122 12.89 9.01 -15.40
N ALA A 123 13.11 7.73 -15.16
CA ALA A 123 14.43 7.10 -15.18
C ALA A 123 15.09 7.08 -16.57
N MET A 124 14.34 7.42 -17.63
CA MET A 124 14.87 7.57 -18.98
C MET A 124 15.51 8.95 -19.19
N SER A 125 16.11 9.16 -20.38
CA SER A 125 16.61 10.49 -20.72
C SER A 125 15.50 11.53 -20.66
N MET A 126 15.82 12.75 -20.22
CA MET A 126 14.85 13.84 -20.14
C MET A 126 14.19 14.16 -21.48
N VAL A 127 14.94 14.01 -22.59
CA VAL A 127 14.39 14.20 -23.94
C VAL A 127 13.30 13.16 -24.24
N SER A 128 13.55 11.89 -23.93
CA SER A 128 12.56 10.82 -24.14
C SER A 128 11.34 11.00 -23.24
N TYR A 129 11.55 11.41 -22.01
CA TYR A 129 10.47 11.69 -21.06
C TYR A 129 9.60 12.88 -21.52
N ALA A 130 10.24 13.99 -21.89
CA ALA A 130 9.55 15.22 -22.24
C ALA A 130 8.87 15.17 -23.62
N ALA A 131 9.38 14.38 -24.56
CA ALA A 131 8.90 14.39 -25.95
C ALA A 131 7.41 14.03 -26.06
N GLY A 132 6.96 12.99 -25.40
CA GLY A 132 5.55 12.56 -25.40
C GLY A 132 4.63 13.57 -24.74
N SER A 133 4.99 14.03 -23.54
CA SER A 133 4.23 15.03 -22.80
C SER A 133 4.13 16.35 -23.55
N ARG A 134 5.24 16.80 -24.16
CA ARG A 134 5.27 18.00 -25.01
C ARG A 134 4.35 17.87 -26.23
N TYR A 135 4.41 16.71 -26.91
CA TYR A 135 3.55 16.47 -28.08
C TYR A 135 2.07 16.56 -27.71
N LEU A 136 1.65 15.85 -26.67
CA LEU A 136 0.26 15.87 -26.21
C LEU A 136 -0.17 17.26 -25.78
N SER A 137 0.66 17.99 -25.03
CA SER A 137 0.37 19.36 -24.61
C SER A 137 0.19 20.31 -25.81
N LEU A 138 1.00 20.16 -26.85
CA LEU A 138 0.92 21.00 -28.06
C LEU A 138 -0.33 20.76 -28.91
N ILE A 139 -0.86 19.53 -28.90
CA ILE A 139 -2.10 19.21 -29.64
C ILE A 139 -3.36 19.28 -28.78
N GLY A 140 -3.24 19.59 -27.48
CA GLY A 140 -4.37 19.59 -26.54
C GLY A 140 -4.83 18.19 -26.11
N GLY A 141 -3.98 17.18 -26.29
CA GLY A 141 -4.26 15.79 -25.89
C GLY A 141 -4.12 15.57 -24.39
N VAL A 142 -4.60 14.41 -23.93
CA VAL A 142 -4.53 14.00 -22.53
C VAL A 142 -3.22 13.27 -22.27
N CYS A 143 -2.42 13.77 -21.34
CA CYS A 143 -1.23 13.09 -20.86
C CYS A 143 -1.55 12.36 -19.58
N LEU A 144 -1.60 11.03 -19.62
CA LEU A 144 -1.79 10.19 -18.44
C LEU A 144 -0.49 10.10 -17.66
N SER A 145 -0.61 10.12 -16.34
CA SER A 145 0.53 9.93 -15.45
C SER A 145 0.92 8.45 -15.41
N PHE A 146 2.21 8.19 -15.60
CA PHE A 146 2.76 6.86 -15.40
C PHE A 146 2.66 6.42 -13.93
N TYR A 147 2.85 7.35 -13.02
CA TYR A 147 2.85 7.09 -11.58
C TYR A 147 1.46 6.76 -11.02
N ASP A 148 0.40 7.30 -11.61
CA ASP A 148 -0.97 6.99 -11.19
C ASP A 148 -1.40 5.59 -11.60
N TRP A 149 -0.71 5.00 -12.57
CA TRP A 149 -1.07 3.72 -13.14
C TRP A 149 -0.06 2.63 -12.83
N TYR A 150 1.19 2.98 -12.77
CA TYR A 150 2.30 2.03 -12.60
C TYR A 150 2.96 2.19 -11.23
N CYS A 151 3.38 1.17 -10.74
CA CYS A 151 3.68 0.75 -9.39
C CYS A 151 5.00 1.21 -8.81
N ASP A 152 5.69 2.16 -9.35
CA ASP A 152 6.89 2.72 -8.72
C ASP A 152 6.56 3.50 -7.45
N LEU A 153 5.31 3.95 -7.36
CA LEU A 153 4.80 4.74 -6.25
C LEU A 153 3.50 4.11 -5.74
N PRO A 154 3.56 3.25 -4.71
CA PRO A 154 2.36 2.66 -4.14
C PRO A 154 1.45 3.74 -3.57
N PRO A 155 0.22 3.92 -4.06
CA PRO A 155 -0.66 4.99 -3.60
C PRO A 155 -1.09 4.81 -2.14
N ALA A 156 -1.17 3.60 -1.66
CA ALA A 156 -1.58 3.31 -0.28
C ALA A 156 -0.50 3.67 0.75
N SER A 157 0.78 3.43 0.45
CA SER A 157 1.86 3.64 1.41
C SER A 157 1.96 5.07 1.93
N PRO A 158 1.90 6.14 1.09
CA PRO A 158 1.90 7.51 1.58
C PRO A 158 0.67 7.85 2.44
N GLN A 159 -0.49 7.27 2.14
CA GLN A 159 -1.71 7.51 2.89
C GLN A 159 -1.66 6.86 4.28
N VAL A 160 -1.08 5.68 4.39
CA VAL A 160 -1.03 4.92 5.65
C VAL A 160 0.19 5.29 6.49
N TRP A 161 1.36 5.48 5.87
CA TRP A 161 2.63 5.67 6.58
C TRP A 161 3.23 7.06 6.43
N GLY A 162 2.70 7.88 5.54
CA GLY A 162 3.29 9.18 5.20
C GLY A 162 4.59 9.07 4.39
N GLU A 163 4.97 7.86 3.96
CA GLU A 163 6.21 7.57 3.25
C GLU A 163 5.91 6.70 2.03
N GLN A 164 6.61 6.97 0.94
CA GLN A 164 6.36 6.36 -0.35
C GLN A 164 7.28 5.19 -0.65
N THR A 165 8.47 5.21 -0.12
CA THR A 165 9.54 4.29 -0.47
C THR A 165 9.82 3.28 0.64
N ASP A 166 10.45 2.19 0.24
CA ASP A 166 10.89 1.17 1.18
C ASP A 166 11.99 1.70 2.09
N VAL A 167 11.82 1.53 3.36
CA VAL A 167 12.81 1.71 4.40
C VAL A 167 12.67 0.49 5.31
N PRO A 168 13.65 -0.33 5.48
CA PRO A 168 15.09 -0.23 5.22
C PRO A 168 15.54 -0.72 3.84
N GLU A 169 16.84 -0.56 3.54
CA GLU A 169 17.48 -1.14 2.37
C GLU A 169 17.49 -2.68 2.39
N SER A 170 17.56 -3.31 1.21
CA SER A 170 17.54 -4.78 1.07
C SER A 170 18.65 -5.49 1.86
N ALA A 171 19.81 -4.85 2.03
CA ALA A 171 20.90 -5.42 2.86
C ALA A 171 20.55 -5.54 4.36
N ASP A 172 19.59 -4.74 4.84
CA ASP A 172 19.10 -4.86 6.22
C ASP A 172 18.27 -6.12 6.45
N TRP A 173 17.81 -6.78 5.39
CA TRP A 173 17.13 -8.07 5.49
C TRP A 173 17.99 -9.12 6.18
N TYR A 174 19.33 -9.01 6.08
CA TYR A 174 20.25 -9.87 6.83
C TYR A 174 20.12 -9.78 8.35
N ASN A 175 19.52 -8.72 8.85
CA ASN A 175 19.23 -8.52 10.27
C ASN A 175 17.89 -9.11 10.70
N SER A 176 17.06 -9.54 9.77
CA SER A 176 15.77 -10.14 10.06
C SER A 176 15.88 -11.63 10.34
N ASN A 177 15.05 -12.13 11.26
CA ASN A 177 14.93 -13.55 11.57
C ASN A 177 13.64 -14.17 11.04
N TYR A 178 12.67 -13.32 10.65
CA TYR A 178 11.41 -13.73 10.07
C TYR A 178 10.98 -12.76 8.98
N ILE A 179 10.76 -13.24 7.75
CA ILE A 179 10.39 -12.39 6.61
C ILE A 179 9.14 -12.94 5.93
N ILE A 180 8.13 -12.11 5.77
CA ILE A 180 6.94 -12.40 4.97
C ILE A 180 7.04 -11.61 3.66
N ALA A 181 7.12 -12.30 2.52
CA ALA A 181 6.95 -11.69 1.20
C ALA A 181 5.46 -11.71 0.84
N TRP A 182 4.77 -10.60 1.03
CA TRP A 182 3.32 -10.49 0.81
C TRP A 182 3.03 -9.77 -0.49
N GLY A 183 2.47 -10.49 -1.45
CA GLY A 183 2.19 -9.95 -2.79
C GLY A 183 3.44 -9.48 -3.53
N SER A 184 4.62 -9.93 -3.12
CA SER A 184 5.93 -9.53 -3.64
C SER A 184 6.68 -10.74 -4.20
N ASN A 185 6.75 -10.85 -5.51
CA ASN A 185 7.54 -11.88 -6.19
C ASN A 185 9.00 -11.40 -6.32
N VAL A 186 9.70 -11.29 -5.19
CA VAL A 186 11.05 -10.71 -5.08
C VAL A 186 12.02 -11.16 -6.17
N PRO A 187 12.18 -12.48 -6.48
CA PRO A 187 13.16 -12.91 -7.47
C PRO A 187 12.88 -12.39 -8.88
N GLN A 188 11.64 -12.07 -9.19
CA GLN A 188 11.25 -11.63 -10.53
C GLN A 188 11.02 -10.12 -10.61
N THR A 189 10.36 -9.53 -9.63
CA THR A 189 9.97 -8.11 -9.67
C THR A 189 10.96 -7.19 -8.97
N ARG A 190 11.81 -7.75 -8.09
CA ARG A 190 12.92 -7.09 -7.42
C ARG A 190 14.20 -7.89 -7.65
N THR A 191 14.51 -8.23 -8.88
CA THR A 191 15.61 -9.15 -9.24
C THR A 191 16.96 -8.76 -8.62
N PRO A 192 17.36 -7.49 -8.50
CA PRO A 192 18.58 -7.11 -7.79
C PRO A 192 18.59 -7.52 -6.31
N ASP A 193 17.42 -7.60 -5.68
CA ASP A 193 17.30 -7.94 -4.25
C ASP A 193 17.15 -9.45 -4.00
N ALA A 194 17.03 -10.26 -5.06
CA ALA A 194 16.78 -11.69 -4.94
C ALA A 194 17.84 -12.44 -4.14
N HIS A 195 19.11 -12.05 -4.27
CA HIS A 195 20.20 -12.70 -3.54
C HIS A 195 20.11 -12.45 -2.02
N PHE A 196 19.72 -11.24 -1.59
CA PHE A 196 19.48 -10.96 -0.17
C PHE A 196 18.40 -11.89 0.40
N PHE A 197 17.30 -12.03 -0.34
CA PHE A 197 16.19 -12.90 0.07
C PHE A 197 16.57 -14.38 0.17
N THR A 198 17.42 -14.86 -0.71
CA THR A 198 17.92 -16.25 -0.67
C THR A 198 18.98 -16.46 0.41
N GLU A 199 19.87 -15.49 0.58
CA GLU A 199 21.01 -15.60 1.50
C GLU A 199 20.60 -15.48 2.98
N VAL A 200 19.54 -14.75 3.31
CA VAL A 200 19.04 -14.68 4.69
C VAL A 200 18.67 -16.05 5.25
N ARG A 201 18.23 -16.96 4.40
CA ARG A 201 17.88 -18.33 4.78
C ARG A 201 19.08 -19.13 5.27
N TYR A 202 20.27 -18.88 4.71
CA TYR A 202 21.53 -19.50 5.20
C TYR A 202 21.91 -19.02 6.60
N LYS A 203 21.34 -17.91 7.05
CA LYS A 203 21.50 -17.39 8.43
C LYS A 203 20.39 -17.90 9.38
N GLY A 204 19.49 -18.76 8.91
CA GLY A 204 18.39 -19.31 9.69
C GLY A 204 17.13 -18.45 9.71
N THR A 205 17.04 -17.41 8.89
CA THR A 205 15.83 -16.61 8.76
C THR A 205 14.68 -17.46 8.20
N LYS A 206 13.55 -17.50 8.88
CA LYS A 206 12.35 -18.12 8.37
C LYS A 206 11.64 -17.21 7.38
N THR A 207 11.22 -17.78 6.26
CA THR A 207 10.60 -17.04 5.16
C THR A 207 9.22 -17.59 4.82
N VAL A 208 8.27 -16.68 4.58
CA VAL A 208 6.90 -17.00 4.19
C VAL A 208 6.54 -16.23 2.93
N ALA A 209 5.90 -16.88 1.97
CA ALA A 209 5.28 -16.22 0.83
C ALA A 209 3.75 -16.21 0.99
N ILE A 210 3.15 -15.04 0.80
CA ILE A 210 1.69 -14.89 0.69
C ILE A 210 1.40 -14.37 -0.71
N THR A 211 0.93 -15.28 -1.57
CA THR A 211 0.65 -14.99 -2.97
C THR A 211 -0.36 -16.02 -3.50
N PRO A 212 -1.31 -15.62 -4.35
CA PRO A 212 -2.36 -16.52 -4.82
C PRO A 212 -1.86 -17.65 -5.74
N ASP A 213 -0.72 -17.47 -6.38
CA ASP A 213 -0.09 -18.45 -7.25
C ASP A 213 1.26 -18.95 -6.69
N TYR A 214 1.72 -20.12 -7.18
CA TYR A 214 3.03 -20.66 -6.82
C TYR A 214 4.14 -19.99 -7.65
N ALA A 215 4.33 -18.71 -7.40
CA ALA A 215 5.34 -17.87 -8.06
C ALA A 215 6.78 -18.24 -7.63
N GLU A 216 7.78 -17.58 -8.25
CA GLU A 216 9.21 -17.85 -7.96
C GLU A 216 9.55 -17.66 -6.49
N VAL A 217 8.95 -16.66 -5.82
CA VAL A 217 9.17 -16.43 -4.40
C VAL A 217 8.74 -17.60 -3.54
N ALA A 218 7.65 -18.28 -3.89
CA ALA A 218 7.14 -19.42 -3.13
C ALA A 218 8.13 -20.59 -3.09
N LYS A 219 8.92 -20.78 -4.15
CA LYS A 219 9.97 -21.82 -4.20
C LYS A 219 11.12 -21.56 -3.24
N LEU A 220 11.27 -20.32 -2.83
CA LEU A 220 12.38 -19.85 -1.99
C LEU A 220 11.96 -19.62 -0.52
N THR A 221 10.75 -20.06 -0.15
CA THR A 221 10.21 -19.86 1.20
C THR A 221 9.96 -21.18 1.91
N ASP A 222 9.90 -21.12 3.24
CA ASP A 222 9.61 -22.27 4.09
C ASP A 222 8.12 -22.59 4.11
N LEU A 223 7.28 -21.56 3.95
CA LEU A 223 5.82 -21.67 3.91
C LEU A 223 5.24 -20.82 2.78
N TRP A 224 4.18 -21.31 2.19
CA TRP A 224 3.39 -20.60 1.20
C TRP A 224 1.91 -20.63 1.56
N LEU A 225 1.30 -19.45 1.57
CA LEU A 225 -0.13 -19.24 1.73
C LEU A 225 -0.70 -18.70 0.41
N ASN A 226 -1.82 -19.25 -0.01
CA ASN A 226 -2.47 -18.91 -1.27
C ASN A 226 -3.88 -18.34 -1.05
N PRO A 227 -4.00 -17.10 -0.55
CA PRO A 227 -5.31 -16.48 -0.43
C PRO A 227 -5.94 -16.26 -1.81
N LYS A 228 -7.28 -16.28 -1.87
CA LYS A 228 -8.00 -15.82 -3.06
C LYS A 228 -7.62 -14.37 -3.33
N GLN A 229 -7.54 -14.02 -4.62
CA GLN A 229 -7.16 -12.67 -5.04
C GLN A 229 -8.11 -11.61 -4.46
N GLY A 230 -7.54 -10.51 -3.97
CA GLY A 230 -8.29 -9.39 -3.40
C GLY A 230 -8.87 -9.65 -2.00
N THR A 231 -8.42 -10.68 -1.30
CA THR A 231 -8.89 -11.02 0.05
C THR A 231 -7.83 -10.86 1.12
N ASP A 232 -6.73 -10.22 0.81
CA ASP A 232 -5.56 -10.05 1.68
C ASP A 232 -5.88 -9.34 2.99
N ALA A 233 -6.77 -8.33 2.96
CA ALA A 233 -7.20 -7.60 4.14
C ALA A 233 -7.85 -8.52 5.19
N ALA A 234 -8.61 -9.53 4.77
CA ALA A 234 -9.21 -10.48 5.71
C ALA A 234 -8.14 -11.33 6.42
N LEU A 235 -7.09 -11.75 5.69
CA LEU A 235 -5.96 -12.47 6.27
C LEU A 235 -5.15 -11.57 7.21
N ALA A 236 -4.92 -10.32 6.83
CA ALA A 236 -4.23 -9.34 7.66
C ALA A 236 -4.98 -9.05 8.97
N GLN A 237 -6.31 -8.92 8.90
CA GLN A 237 -7.14 -8.76 10.09
C GLN A 237 -7.06 -9.96 11.03
N ALA A 238 -7.02 -11.18 10.49
CA ALA A 238 -6.85 -12.37 11.31
C ALA A 238 -5.46 -12.44 11.98
N PHE A 239 -4.40 -12.04 11.28
CA PHE A 239 -3.07 -11.91 11.89
C PHE A 239 -3.09 -10.87 13.01
N ALA A 240 -3.67 -9.70 12.74
CA ALA A 240 -3.81 -8.64 13.72
C ALA A 240 -4.64 -9.08 14.94
N HIS A 241 -5.74 -9.84 14.72
CA HIS A 241 -6.55 -10.39 15.81
C HIS A 241 -5.73 -11.30 16.74
N VAL A 242 -4.96 -12.22 16.18
CA VAL A 242 -4.12 -13.15 16.96
C VAL A 242 -3.04 -12.38 17.73
N ILE A 243 -2.31 -11.51 17.04
CA ILE A 243 -1.20 -10.73 17.64
C ILE A 243 -1.74 -9.82 18.74
N PHE A 244 -2.80 -9.09 18.48
CA PHE A 244 -3.37 -8.15 19.44
C PHE A 244 -3.91 -8.86 20.66
N LYS A 245 -4.64 -9.96 20.47
CA LYS A 245 -5.20 -10.75 21.55
C LYS A 245 -4.12 -11.35 22.44
N GLU A 246 -3.13 -12.00 21.87
CA GLU A 246 -2.14 -12.76 22.63
C GLU A 246 -1.01 -11.89 23.17
N PHE A 247 -0.43 -10.99 22.35
CA PHE A 247 0.78 -10.22 22.70
C PHE A 247 0.51 -8.83 23.26
N HIS A 248 -0.67 -8.27 23.05
CA HIS A 248 -1.04 -6.99 23.63
C HIS A 248 -2.00 -7.10 24.81
N LEU A 249 -2.97 -8.05 24.79
CA LEU A 249 -4.03 -8.12 25.80
C LEU A 249 -3.82 -9.26 26.82
N GLN A 250 -3.61 -10.49 26.36
CA GLN A 250 -3.54 -11.66 27.27
C GLN A 250 -2.21 -11.78 27.97
N THR A 251 -1.12 -11.63 27.22
CA THR A 251 0.25 -11.73 27.73
C THR A 251 1.10 -10.58 27.19
N PRO A 252 0.80 -9.33 27.57
CA PRO A 252 1.45 -8.16 27.00
C PRO A 252 2.94 -8.17 27.36
N SER A 253 3.78 -8.27 26.30
CA SER A 253 5.22 -8.16 26.48
C SER A 253 5.65 -6.70 26.70
N ALA A 254 6.80 -6.53 27.34
CA ALA A 254 7.39 -5.20 27.53
C ALA A 254 7.72 -4.57 26.18
N TYR A 255 8.21 -5.35 25.22
CA TYR A 255 8.54 -4.89 23.87
C TYR A 255 7.30 -4.32 23.15
N PHE A 256 6.20 -5.07 23.07
CA PHE A 256 5.00 -4.61 22.38
C PHE A 256 4.36 -3.40 23.05
N ARG A 257 4.36 -3.33 24.39
CA ARG A 257 3.85 -2.15 25.12
C ARG A 257 4.67 -0.91 24.83
N ASP A 258 5.99 -1.03 24.92
CA ASP A 258 6.91 0.10 24.65
C ASP A 258 6.79 0.57 23.21
N TYR A 259 6.78 -0.37 22.25
CA TYR A 259 6.61 -0.06 20.84
C TYR A 259 5.29 0.67 20.55
N ALA A 260 4.17 0.12 21.06
CA ALA A 260 2.85 0.70 20.87
C ALA A 260 2.75 2.14 21.42
N LYS A 261 3.33 2.40 22.59
CA LYS A 261 3.33 3.73 23.20
C LYS A 261 4.20 4.73 22.45
N ARG A 262 5.38 4.31 21.99
CA ARG A 262 6.38 5.20 21.39
C ARG A 262 6.15 5.52 19.93
N TYR A 263 5.87 4.48 19.14
CA TYR A 263 6.05 4.54 17.68
C TYR A 263 4.75 4.47 16.92
N THR A 264 3.62 4.37 17.60
CA THR A 264 2.30 4.25 16.98
C THR A 264 1.34 5.31 17.48
N ASP A 265 0.20 5.44 16.84
CA ASP A 265 -0.92 6.26 17.26
C ASP A 265 -1.84 5.56 18.30
N MET A 266 -1.52 4.33 18.69
CA MET A 266 -2.34 3.55 19.63
C MET A 266 -2.73 4.29 20.92
N PRO A 267 -1.87 5.12 21.55
CA PRO A 267 -2.26 5.89 22.74
C PRO A 267 -3.07 7.15 22.44
N VAL A 268 -3.20 7.54 21.17
CA VAL A 268 -3.87 8.80 20.80
C VAL A 268 -5.38 8.66 20.98
N LEU A 269 -6.01 9.75 21.46
CA LEU A 269 -7.45 9.83 21.69
C LEU A 269 -8.20 10.19 20.40
N VAL A 270 -9.25 9.43 20.13
CA VAL A 270 -10.19 9.62 19.01
C VAL A 270 -11.51 10.11 19.60
N ARG A 271 -12.08 11.17 19.04
CA ARG A 271 -13.42 11.65 19.39
C ARG A 271 -14.47 10.69 18.84
N LEU A 272 -15.53 10.53 19.63
CA LEU A 272 -16.67 9.72 19.27
C LEU A 272 -17.89 10.62 19.08
N ASN A 273 -18.53 10.53 17.94
CA ASN A 273 -19.77 11.24 17.64
C ASN A 273 -20.96 10.32 17.86
N GLU A 274 -21.95 10.79 18.61
CA GLU A 274 -23.20 10.05 18.78
C GLU A 274 -24.03 10.09 17.48
N LYS A 275 -24.49 8.94 17.05
CA LYS A 275 -25.34 8.79 15.88
C LYS A 275 -26.26 7.58 16.06
N ASP A 276 -27.57 7.81 15.94
CA ASP A 276 -28.61 6.78 15.98
C ASP A 276 -28.54 5.86 17.22
N GLY A 277 -28.20 6.43 18.37
CA GLY A 277 -28.13 5.70 19.66
C GLY A 277 -26.84 4.92 19.90
N SER A 278 -25.88 5.00 19.00
CA SER A 278 -24.52 4.48 19.16
C SER A 278 -23.47 5.56 18.87
N TYR A 279 -22.21 5.23 19.01
CA TYR A 279 -21.10 6.14 18.67
C TYR A 279 -20.37 5.67 17.42
N ILE A 280 -19.85 6.64 16.66
CA ILE A 280 -18.92 6.39 15.55
C ILE A 280 -17.61 7.09 15.85
N ALA A 281 -16.49 6.48 15.47
CA ALA A 281 -15.19 7.11 15.52
C ALA A 281 -15.15 8.28 14.50
N ASP A 282 -14.68 9.44 14.97
CA ASP A 282 -14.54 10.64 14.16
C ASP A 282 -13.05 10.88 13.86
N ARG A 283 -12.49 11.94 14.35
CA ARG A 283 -11.09 12.32 14.19
C ARG A 283 -10.33 12.29 15.52
N PHE A 284 -9.04 12.36 15.45
CA PHE A 284 -8.23 12.56 16.65
C PHE A 284 -8.66 13.79 17.43
N LEU A 285 -8.68 13.66 18.76
CA LEU A 285 -8.78 14.82 19.64
C LEU A 285 -7.51 15.67 19.45
N ARG A 286 -7.68 16.96 19.30
CA ARG A 286 -6.60 17.92 19.03
C ARG A 286 -6.50 18.93 20.14
N ALA A 287 -5.33 19.54 20.29
CA ALA A 287 -5.14 20.59 21.28
C ALA A 287 -6.12 21.76 21.08
N SER A 288 -6.41 22.12 19.83
CA SER A 288 -7.40 23.16 19.49
C SER A 288 -8.85 22.84 19.91
N ASP A 289 -9.15 21.60 20.26
CA ASP A 289 -10.46 21.23 20.81
C ASP A 289 -10.59 21.55 22.30
N LEU A 290 -9.47 21.83 22.99
CA LEU A 290 -9.41 21.98 24.45
C LEU A 290 -9.20 23.44 24.85
N ALA A 291 -9.57 23.77 26.10
CA ALA A 291 -9.36 25.10 26.66
C ALA A 291 -7.87 25.47 26.57
N ASP A 292 -7.61 26.72 26.21
CA ASP A 292 -6.27 27.29 26.05
C ASP A 292 -5.33 26.47 25.16
N ASN A 293 -5.93 25.70 24.20
CA ASN A 293 -5.21 24.81 23.32
C ASN A 293 -4.29 23.81 24.05
N LEU A 294 -4.59 23.46 25.28
CA LEU A 294 -3.71 22.70 26.18
C LEU A 294 -2.27 23.27 26.23
N GLY A 295 -2.12 24.60 26.20
CA GLY A 295 -0.84 25.27 26.19
C GLY A 295 -0.01 25.15 24.90
N GLN A 296 -0.60 24.66 23.81
CA GLN A 296 0.08 24.51 22.53
C GLN A 296 -0.07 25.77 21.66
N GLU A 297 1.01 26.53 21.50
CA GLU A 297 1.01 27.80 20.75
C GLU A 297 1.11 27.62 19.23
N ASN A 298 1.82 26.57 18.77
CA ASN A 298 2.12 26.38 17.35
C ASN A 298 1.26 25.28 16.74
N ASN A 299 0.36 25.63 15.82
CA ASN A 299 -0.53 24.74 15.10
C ASN A 299 -1.27 23.75 16.02
N PRO A 300 -2.05 24.22 17.02
CA PRO A 300 -2.77 23.35 17.95
C PRO A 300 -3.75 22.40 17.26
N GLU A 301 -4.23 22.77 16.07
CA GLU A 301 -5.09 21.95 15.22
C GLU A 301 -4.39 20.71 14.65
N TRP A 302 -3.07 20.62 14.72
CA TRP A 302 -2.29 19.46 14.27
C TRP A 302 -1.76 18.62 15.43
N LYS A 303 -1.95 19.09 16.66
CA LYS A 303 -1.44 18.41 17.85
C LYS A 303 -2.45 17.42 18.37
N THR A 304 -2.13 16.14 18.25
CA THR A 304 -2.94 15.04 18.80
C THR A 304 -2.78 14.93 20.30
N ILE A 305 -3.79 14.43 20.98
CA ILE A 305 -3.88 14.34 22.44
C ILE A 305 -3.88 12.88 22.87
N ALA A 306 -3.16 12.60 23.95
CA ALA A 306 -3.13 11.32 24.66
C ALA A 306 -3.32 11.55 26.17
N VAL A 307 -3.33 10.46 26.94
CA VAL A 307 -3.35 10.51 28.40
C VAL A 307 -2.01 10.07 28.94
N ASP A 308 -1.40 10.88 29.80
CA ASP A 308 -0.25 10.45 30.59
C ASP A 308 -0.73 9.45 31.66
N GLY A 309 -0.32 8.19 31.56
CA GLY A 309 -0.73 7.12 32.46
C GLY A 309 -0.23 7.31 33.90
N SER A 310 0.81 8.13 34.12
CA SER A 310 1.35 8.39 35.45
C SER A 310 0.53 9.44 36.23
N THR A 311 -0.05 10.41 35.52
CA THR A 311 -0.82 11.53 36.14
C THR A 311 -2.31 11.47 35.84
N GLY A 312 -2.71 10.79 34.78
CA GLY A 312 -4.09 10.78 34.27
C GLY A 312 -4.46 12.06 33.49
N GLU A 313 -3.52 12.96 33.27
CA GLU A 313 -3.72 14.24 32.58
C GLU A 313 -3.68 14.07 31.07
N LEU A 314 -4.36 15.00 30.39
CA LEU A 314 -4.26 15.14 28.94
C LEU A 314 -2.93 15.78 28.55
N VAL A 315 -2.25 15.21 27.58
CA VAL A 315 -0.97 15.70 27.08
C VAL A 315 -0.92 15.66 25.55
N SER A 316 -0.12 16.57 24.98
CA SER A 316 0.22 16.53 23.56
C SER A 316 1.63 15.94 23.41
N PRO A 317 1.79 14.68 23.01
CA PRO A 317 3.10 14.11 22.79
C PRO A 317 3.81 14.80 21.63
N LEU A 318 5.14 14.93 21.71
CA LEU A 318 5.90 15.62 20.66
C LEU A 318 5.91 14.88 19.35
N GLY A 319 5.99 13.57 19.35
CA GLY A 319 6.14 12.75 18.17
C GLY A 319 7.28 13.24 17.28
N SER A 320 8.09 12.42 16.72
CA SER A 320 9.07 12.84 15.72
C SER A 320 9.79 11.67 15.10
N ILE A 321 10.59 11.95 14.07
CA ILE A 321 11.53 10.99 13.51
C ILE A 321 12.76 10.94 14.44
N GLY A 322 12.98 9.83 15.13
CA GLY A 322 13.96 9.66 16.17
C GLY A 322 15.37 10.09 15.82
N TYR A 323 15.88 9.72 14.67
CA TYR A 323 17.26 10.01 14.29
C TYR A 323 17.58 11.51 14.19
N ARG A 324 16.59 12.37 13.95
CA ARG A 324 16.77 13.84 13.92
C ARG A 324 17.06 14.43 15.29
N TRP A 325 16.74 13.69 16.34
CA TRP A 325 16.82 14.14 17.73
C TRP A 325 17.82 13.32 18.56
N GLY A 326 18.68 12.56 17.89
CA GLY A 326 19.64 11.67 18.53
C GLY A 326 19.05 10.30 18.88
N GLU A 327 19.75 9.53 19.69
CA GLU A 327 19.42 8.11 19.98
C GLU A 327 18.04 7.90 20.60
N LYS A 328 17.58 8.83 21.44
CA LYS A 328 16.29 8.73 22.11
C LYS A 328 15.13 9.14 21.22
N GLY A 329 15.36 10.04 20.25
CA GLY A 329 14.28 10.69 19.53
C GLY A 329 13.34 11.47 20.43
N LYS A 330 12.34 12.09 19.82
CA LYS A 330 11.28 12.81 20.54
C LYS A 330 9.90 12.14 20.36
N TRP A 331 9.88 10.89 20.07
CA TRP A 331 8.65 10.10 19.86
C TRP A 331 7.59 10.42 20.94
N ASN A 332 6.58 9.63 21.07
CA ASN A 332 5.52 9.79 22.09
C ASN A 332 5.99 9.64 23.55
N ILE A 333 7.28 9.75 23.82
CA ILE A 333 7.86 9.64 25.17
C ILE A 333 8.07 10.98 25.86
N GLU A 334 7.83 12.07 25.16
CA GLU A 334 8.02 13.44 25.71
C GLU A 334 6.84 14.31 25.31
N ALA A 335 6.37 15.12 26.23
CA ALA A 335 5.43 16.20 25.99
C ALA A 335 6.07 17.55 26.34
N ARG A 336 5.64 18.63 25.68
CA ARG A 336 6.16 19.96 25.94
C ARG A 336 5.26 20.69 26.92
N GLU A 337 5.87 21.27 27.93
CA GLU A 337 5.28 22.27 28.85
C GLU A 337 6.02 23.60 28.67
N GLY A 338 5.39 24.60 28.04
CA GLY A 338 6.07 25.85 27.71
C GLY A 338 7.28 25.63 26.80
N LYS A 339 8.48 25.93 27.28
CA LYS A 339 9.76 25.75 26.57
C LYS A 339 10.49 24.48 26.93
N GLU A 340 10.07 23.79 27.98
CA GLU A 340 10.73 22.58 28.48
C GLU A 340 9.94 21.34 28.07
N GLY A 341 10.64 20.24 27.84
CA GLY A 341 10.04 18.93 27.63
C GLY A 341 10.03 18.15 28.94
N ARG A 342 8.99 17.35 29.16
CA ARG A 342 8.95 16.36 30.22
C ARG A 342 8.71 14.96 29.67
N ASP A 343 9.27 13.97 30.32
CA ASP A 343 9.00 12.59 29.99
C ASP A 343 7.54 12.22 30.33
N VAL A 344 6.90 11.45 29.46
CA VAL A 344 5.54 10.94 29.64
C VAL A 344 5.48 9.45 29.42
N ASP A 345 4.61 8.77 30.13
CA ASP A 345 4.28 7.36 29.91
C ASP A 345 2.80 7.24 29.49
N LEU A 346 2.55 7.21 28.19
CA LEU A 346 1.21 7.27 27.64
C LEU A 346 0.37 6.03 27.99
N SER A 347 -0.88 6.25 28.35
CA SER A 347 -1.87 5.20 28.54
C SER A 347 -2.35 4.64 27.22
N LEU A 348 -2.31 3.32 27.04
CA LEU A 348 -2.84 2.65 25.86
C LEU A 348 -4.37 2.43 25.93
N THR A 349 -4.95 2.39 27.12
CA THR A 349 -6.36 2.03 27.30
C THR A 349 -7.03 2.91 28.35
N GLN A 350 -8.33 3.11 28.21
CA GLN A 350 -9.16 3.81 29.20
C GLN A 350 -10.01 2.83 30.04
N ILE A 351 -9.67 1.54 30.03
CA ILE A 351 -10.48 0.49 30.68
C ILE A 351 -10.61 0.68 32.21
N GLU A 352 -9.58 1.22 32.85
CA GLU A 352 -9.56 1.45 34.29
C GLU A 352 -10.57 2.52 34.75
N GLY A 353 -10.95 3.42 33.85
CA GLY A 353 -11.97 4.45 34.12
C GLY A 353 -13.39 3.90 34.27
N GLY A 354 -13.63 2.65 33.89
CA GLY A 354 -14.90 1.94 34.03
C GLY A 354 -16.02 2.46 33.12
N GLU A 355 -15.84 3.54 32.40
CA GLU A 355 -16.83 4.05 31.43
C GLU A 355 -16.68 3.33 30.08
N THR A 356 -17.81 2.91 29.49
CA THR A 356 -17.86 2.27 28.19
C THR A 356 -18.90 2.91 27.29
N ALA A 357 -18.71 2.85 25.98
CA ALA A 357 -19.71 3.23 24.98
C ALA A 357 -19.84 2.13 23.93
N GLU A 358 -21.02 2.06 23.32
CA GLU A 358 -21.25 1.19 22.17
C GLU A 358 -20.85 1.93 20.90
N VAL A 359 -19.84 1.41 20.20
CA VAL A 359 -19.27 2.01 18.99
C VAL A 359 -19.60 1.13 17.79
N ALA A 360 -20.00 1.78 16.71
CA ALA A 360 -20.30 1.16 15.43
C ALA A 360 -19.03 1.10 14.56
N PHE A 361 -18.74 -0.11 14.08
CA PHE A 361 -17.66 -0.37 13.14
C PHE A 361 -18.24 -0.78 11.78
N PRO A 362 -17.66 -0.32 10.67
CA PRO A 362 -18.09 -0.75 9.35
C PRO A 362 -17.83 -2.25 9.20
N TYR A 363 -18.78 -2.92 8.57
CA TYR A 363 -18.66 -4.32 8.22
C TYR A 363 -19.13 -4.50 6.78
N PHE A 364 -18.22 -4.90 5.95
CA PHE A 364 -18.52 -5.26 4.57
C PHE A 364 -18.82 -6.76 4.54
N GLY A 365 -19.96 -7.12 5.14
CA GLY A 365 -20.43 -8.50 5.19
C GLY A 365 -20.88 -8.93 3.82
N GLY A 366 -20.47 -10.08 3.43
CA GLY A 366 -20.93 -10.74 2.24
C GLY A 366 -19.85 -11.55 1.58
N ILE A 367 -20.32 -12.61 0.99
CA ILE A 367 -19.54 -13.40 0.05
C ILE A 367 -19.26 -12.48 -1.14
N LEU A 368 -18.02 -12.43 -1.60
CA LEU A 368 -17.66 -11.82 -2.88
C LEU A 368 -18.54 -12.44 -3.98
N HIS A 369 -19.55 -11.72 -4.40
CA HIS A 369 -20.30 -12.10 -5.58
C HIS A 369 -19.50 -11.78 -6.84
N GLU A 370 -19.60 -12.64 -7.85
CA GLU A 370 -18.86 -12.56 -9.11
C GLU A 370 -18.91 -11.20 -9.82
N HIS A 371 -19.75 -10.27 -9.40
CA HIS A 371 -20.00 -9.00 -10.08
C HIS A 371 -20.00 -7.77 -9.18
N PHE A 372 -19.25 -7.76 -8.08
CA PHE A 372 -19.17 -6.61 -7.19
C PHE A 372 -20.54 -6.10 -6.68
N GLN A 373 -21.53 -6.96 -6.60
CA GLN A 373 -22.81 -6.60 -6.04
C GLN A 373 -22.67 -6.44 -4.53
N HIS A 374 -23.24 -5.37 -4.00
CA HIS A 374 -23.32 -5.13 -2.56
C HIS A 374 -23.96 -6.34 -1.89
N ALA A 375 -23.31 -6.86 -0.87
CA ALA A 375 -23.92 -7.89 -0.04
C ALA A 375 -25.15 -7.29 0.65
N GLU A 376 -26.28 -7.95 0.53
CA GLU A 376 -27.40 -7.71 1.39
C GLU A 376 -27.04 -8.25 2.79
N GLY A 377 -26.99 -7.39 3.78
CA GLY A 377 -26.65 -7.77 5.16
C GLY A 377 -26.35 -6.56 6.03
N GLU A 378 -26.26 -6.79 7.33
CA GLU A 378 -25.88 -5.75 8.28
C GLU A 378 -24.48 -5.24 7.97
N SER A 379 -24.37 -3.94 7.74
CA SER A 379 -23.12 -3.25 7.39
C SER A 379 -22.39 -2.69 8.61
N ILE A 380 -22.86 -2.95 9.82
CA ILE A 380 -22.36 -2.36 11.06
C ILE A 380 -22.24 -3.43 12.15
N GLN A 381 -21.07 -3.42 12.82
CA GLN A 381 -20.82 -4.19 14.03
C GLN A 381 -20.82 -3.26 15.23
N LEU A 382 -21.71 -3.49 16.20
CA LEU A 382 -21.76 -2.74 17.45
C LEU A 382 -20.92 -3.43 18.52
N ARG A 383 -19.95 -2.73 19.09
CA ARG A 383 -19.01 -3.28 20.08
C ARG A 383 -18.76 -2.28 21.20
N ARG A 384 -18.61 -2.76 22.41
CA ARG A 384 -18.29 -1.91 23.56
C ARG A 384 -16.81 -1.58 23.62
N VAL A 385 -16.54 -0.28 23.82
CA VAL A 385 -15.20 0.30 23.88
C VAL A 385 -15.06 1.08 25.18
N PRO A 386 -13.92 0.97 25.90
CA PRO A 386 -13.61 1.87 27.00
C PRO A 386 -13.50 3.31 26.51
N VAL A 387 -14.14 4.22 27.24
CA VAL A 387 -14.16 5.64 26.88
C VAL A 387 -13.88 6.52 28.07
N ARG A 388 -13.58 7.78 27.79
CA ARG A 388 -13.48 8.86 28.76
C ARG A 388 -14.27 10.06 28.27
N SER A 389 -15.01 10.70 29.17
CA SER A 389 -15.70 11.95 28.88
C SER A 389 -14.76 13.15 29.06
N ILE A 390 -14.70 14.05 28.09
CA ILE A 390 -13.81 15.23 28.08
C ILE A 390 -14.63 16.48 27.78
N THR A 391 -14.37 17.56 28.52
CA THR A 391 -14.93 18.88 28.24
C THR A 391 -14.11 19.59 27.18
N LEU A 392 -14.76 20.08 26.15
CA LEU A 392 -14.18 20.83 25.05
C LEU A 392 -14.09 22.33 25.37
N ALA A 393 -13.35 23.10 24.55
CA ALA A 393 -13.18 24.54 24.71
C ALA A 393 -14.48 25.35 24.70
N ASP A 394 -15.49 24.86 24.00
CA ASP A 394 -16.84 25.48 23.94
C ASP A 394 -17.75 25.13 25.15
N GLY A 395 -17.24 24.35 26.10
CA GLY A 395 -17.96 23.87 27.28
C GLY A 395 -18.82 22.62 27.03
N SER A 396 -18.89 22.11 25.81
CA SER A 396 -19.58 20.85 25.52
C SER A 396 -18.73 19.64 25.99
N THR A 397 -19.40 18.49 26.12
CA THR A 397 -18.72 17.24 26.52
C THR A 397 -18.72 16.27 25.34
N THR A 398 -17.60 15.64 25.08
CA THR A 398 -17.46 14.57 24.10
C THR A 398 -16.88 13.31 24.75
N LYS A 399 -17.22 12.14 24.20
CA LYS A 399 -16.54 10.88 24.55
C LYS A 399 -15.33 10.69 23.66
N VAL A 400 -14.27 10.14 24.23
CA VAL A 400 -13.05 9.76 23.51
C VAL A 400 -12.64 8.35 23.88
N ALA A 401 -12.01 7.65 22.92
CA ALA A 401 -11.38 6.35 23.13
C ALA A 401 -9.95 6.42 22.57
N THR A 402 -9.07 5.55 23.05
CA THR A 402 -7.76 5.38 22.42
C THR A 402 -7.89 4.60 21.11
N VAL A 403 -6.96 4.81 20.18
CA VAL A 403 -6.86 3.96 18.98
C VAL A 403 -6.70 2.48 19.37
N TYR A 404 -5.93 2.20 20.42
CA TYR A 404 -5.75 0.84 20.97
C TYR A 404 -7.07 0.19 21.35
N ASP A 405 -7.94 0.89 22.08
CA ASP A 405 -9.24 0.37 22.51
C ASP A 405 -10.18 0.18 21.31
N LEU A 406 -10.17 1.11 20.37
CA LEU A 406 -10.92 1.00 19.10
C LEU A 406 -10.43 -0.16 18.24
N MET A 407 -9.11 -0.35 18.13
CA MET A 407 -8.51 -1.45 17.36
C MET A 407 -8.88 -2.81 17.94
N ALA A 408 -8.80 -2.97 19.28
CA ALA A 408 -9.22 -4.21 19.94
C ALA A 408 -10.70 -4.55 19.64
N ALA A 409 -11.57 -3.54 19.68
CA ALA A 409 -12.97 -3.68 19.35
C ALA A 409 -13.18 -3.95 17.85
N ASN A 410 -12.50 -3.22 16.96
CA ASN A 410 -12.58 -3.43 15.51
C ASN A 410 -12.17 -4.85 15.10
N LEU A 411 -11.19 -5.43 15.79
CA LEU A 411 -10.77 -6.82 15.60
C LEU A 411 -11.73 -7.85 16.23
N GLY A 412 -12.79 -7.41 16.90
CA GLY A 412 -13.76 -8.30 17.52
C GLY A 412 -13.26 -9.08 18.74
N ILE A 413 -12.24 -8.57 19.43
CA ILE A 413 -11.63 -9.24 20.57
C ILE A 413 -12.49 -9.02 21.82
N ASP A 414 -12.89 -10.12 22.47
CA ASP A 414 -13.60 -10.05 23.75
C ASP A 414 -12.66 -9.62 24.89
N ARG A 415 -13.00 -8.49 25.52
CA ARG A 415 -12.29 -7.92 26.68
C ARG A 415 -13.13 -7.98 27.96
N GLY A 416 -14.23 -8.71 27.96
CA GLY A 416 -15.13 -8.80 29.11
C GLY A 416 -15.99 -7.57 29.36
N LEU A 417 -16.10 -6.66 28.35
CA LEU A 417 -16.86 -5.41 28.48
C LEU A 417 -18.37 -5.58 28.25
N GLY A 418 -18.81 -6.79 27.93
CA GLY A 418 -20.16 -7.07 27.48
C GLY A 418 -20.42 -6.50 26.08
N GLY A 419 -21.68 -6.54 25.63
CA GLY A 419 -22.07 -6.16 24.27
C GLY A 419 -22.06 -7.34 23.31
N GLY A 420 -22.44 -7.09 22.05
CA GLY A 420 -22.52 -8.09 20.99
C GLY A 420 -21.29 -8.17 20.10
N ASN A 421 -21.27 -9.15 19.21
CA ASN A 421 -20.34 -9.23 18.08
C ASN A 421 -18.85 -9.31 18.44
N VAL A 422 -18.51 -9.98 19.56
CA VAL A 422 -17.13 -10.30 19.96
C VAL A 422 -16.87 -11.80 19.86
N ALA A 423 -15.66 -12.16 19.50
CA ALA A 423 -15.29 -13.55 19.25
C ALA A 423 -15.09 -14.35 20.54
N LYS A 424 -15.76 -15.48 20.65
CA LYS A 424 -15.57 -16.43 21.76
C LYS A 424 -14.29 -17.25 21.61
N SER A 425 -13.90 -17.52 20.38
CA SER A 425 -12.68 -18.28 20.05
C SER A 425 -12.19 -17.94 18.66
N TYR A 426 -11.03 -18.46 18.26
CA TYR A 426 -10.52 -18.36 16.88
C TYR A 426 -11.38 -19.13 15.86
N ASP A 427 -12.24 -20.05 16.33
CA ASP A 427 -13.14 -20.84 15.50
C ASP A 427 -14.49 -20.16 15.23
N ASP A 428 -14.68 -18.96 15.74
CA ASP A 428 -15.92 -18.20 15.58
C ASP A 428 -15.95 -17.48 14.23
N ALA A 429 -16.42 -18.18 13.21
CA ALA A 429 -16.51 -17.62 11.86
C ALA A 429 -17.57 -16.51 11.69
N SER A 430 -18.43 -16.29 12.69
CA SER A 430 -19.48 -15.26 12.64
C SER A 430 -18.95 -13.86 12.99
N VAL A 431 -17.77 -13.77 13.58
CA VAL A 431 -17.16 -12.49 13.98
C VAL A 431 -16.07 -12.09 13.01
N PRO A 432 -16.22 -10.95 12.31
CA PRO A 432 -15.20 -10.43 11.41
C PRO A 432 -13.87 -10.18 12.12
N GLY A 433 -12.79 -10.55 11.43
CA GLY A 433 -11.43 -10.45 11.92
C GLY A 433 -10.88 -11.72 12.57
N THR A 434 -11.68 -12.73 12.84
CA THR A 434 -11.19 -13.99 13.41
C THR A 434 -10.48 -14.87 12.36
N PRO A 435 -9.59 -15.79 12.81
CA PRO A 435 -9.00 -16.77 11.91
C PRO A 435 -10.01 -17.65 11.16
N ALA A 436 -11.12 -18.04 11.78
CA ALA A 436 -12.16 -18.81 11.11
C ALA A 436 -12.94 -18.01 10.08
N TRP A 437 -13.23 -16.74 10.38
CA TRP A 437 -13.89 -15.84 9.43
C TRP A 437 -13.04 -15.63 8.18
N GLN A 438 -11.73 -15.35 8.32
CA GLN A 438 -10.84 -15.17 7.18
C GLN A 438 -10.74 -16.43 6.33
N GLU A 439 -10.76 -17.64 6.93
CA GLU A 439 -10.67 -18.90 6.20
C GLU A 439 -11.80 -19.05 5.19
N VAL A 440 -13.03 -18.68 5.57
CA VAL A 440 -14.18 -18.69 4.66
C VAL A 440 -13.97 -17.76 3.47
N ILE A 441 -13.36 -16.59 3.70
CA ILE A 441 -13.15 -15.58 2.67
C ILE A 441 -11.95 -15.92 1.79
N THR A 442 -10.80 -16.17 2.39
CA THR A 442 -9.51 -16.29 1.69
C THR A 442 -9.22 -17.69 1.20
N GLY A 443 -9.79 -18.72 1.85
CA GLY A 443 -9.45 -20.12 1.65
C GLY A 443 -8.14 -20.56 2.34
N VAL A 444 -7.48 -19.68 3.08
CA VAL A 444 -6.28 -20.02 3.86
C VAL A 444 -6.73 -20.66 5.20
N ALA A 445 -6.23 -21.86 5.47
CA ALA A 445 -6.56 -22.58 6.71
C ALA A 445 -6.22 -21.74 7.94
N ARG A 446 -7.18 -21.66 8.90
CA ARG A 446 -7.06 -20.84 10.12
C ARG A 446 -5.83 -21.20 10.96
N GLU A 447 -5.47 -22.48 11.01
CA GLU A 447 -4.30 -22.96 11.75
C GLU A 447 -3.00 -22.36 11.20
N LYS A 448 -2.92 -22.19 9.88
CA LYS A 448 -1.78 -21.58 9.21
C LYS A 448 -1.71 -20.07 9.48
N ALA A 449 -2.84 -19.39 9.43
CA ALA A 449 -2.91 -17.98 9.77
C ALA A 449 -2.49 -17.74 11.24
N ILE A 450 -3.01 -18.53 12.19
CA ILE A 450 -2.64 -18.48 13.59
C ILE A 450 -1.14 -18.77 13.79
N GLN A 451 -0.63 -19.82 13.15
CA GLN A 451 0.79 -20.20 13.23
C GLN A 451 1.71 -19.04 12.83
N ILE A 452 1.47 -18.47 11.66
CA ILE A 452 2.34 -17.42 11.10
C ILE A 452 2.23 -16.14 11.95
N ALA A 453 1.04 -15.75 12.37
CA ALA A 453 0.84 -14.59 13.24
C ALA A 453 1.63 -14.73 14.55
N ARG A 454 1.54 -15.90 15.20
CA ARG A 454 2.31 -16.20 16.43
C ARG A 454 3.80 -16.21 16.22
N GLU A 455 4.28 -16.90 15.20
CA GLU A 455 5.71 -16.97 14.89
C GLU A 455 6.30 -15.60 14.57
N PHE A 456 5.57 -14.78 13.82
CA PHE A 456 5.97 -13.41 13.47
C PHE A 456 6.10 -12.53 14.72
N ALA A 457 5.07 -12.55 15.57
CA ALA A 457 5.05 -11.75 16.80
C ALA A 457 6.03 -12.26 17.85
N ASP A 458 6.11 -13.57 18.08
CA ASP A 458 7.05 -14.19 19.03
C ASP A 458 8.50 -13.91 18.65
N ASN A 459 8.82 -13.96 17.33
CA ASN A 459 10.14 -13.57 16.87
C ASN A 459 10.41 -12.07 17.11
N ALA A 460 9.43 -11.20 16.82
CA ALA A 460 9.58 -9.77 17.06
C ALA A 460 9.81 -9.46 18.55
N ASP A 461 9.07 -10.11 19.43
CA ASP A 461 9.24 -9.96 20.89
C ASP A 461 10.64 -10.39 21.36
N LYS A 462 11.05 -11.61 21.00
CA LYS A 462 12.34 -12.20 21.43
C LYS A 462 13.55 -11.47 20.84
N THR A 463 13.42 -10.88 19.68
CA THR A 463 14.53 -10.27 18.94
C THR A 463 14.49 -8.75 18.89
N HIS A 464 13.52 -8.14 19.57
CA HIS A 464 13.29 -6.69 19.57
C HIS A 464 13.07 -6.14 18.14
N GLY A 465 12.17 -6.79 17.38
CA GLY A 465 11.69 -6.27 16.10
C GLY A 465 12.30 -6.86 14.84
N ARG A 466 13.02 -8.00 14.90
CA ARG A 466 13.62 -8.62 13.71
C ARG A 466 12.64 -9.48 12.91
N SER A 467 11.41 -9.00 12.81
CA SER A 467 10.35 -9.54 11.93
C SER A 467 9.93 -8.47 10.94
N MET A 468 9.84 -8.81 9.66
CA MET A 468 9.48 -7.83 8.64
C MET A 468 8.54 -8.40 7.58
N ILE A 469 7.80 -7.51 6.93
CA ILE A 469 6.95 -7.82 5.78
C ILE A 469 7.45 -7.02 4.58
N ILE A 470 7.73 -7.71 3.47
CA ILE A 470 8.00 -7.09 2.18
C ILE A 470 6.66 -6.96 1.47
N VAL A 471 6.09 -5.76 1.49
CA VAL A 471 4.81 -5.46 0.84
C VAL A 471 5.02 -5.24 -0.65
N GLY A 472 4.34 -6.00 -1.47
CA GLY A 472 4.42 -5.89 -2.92
C GLY A 472 3.23 -5.20 -3.56
N ALA A 473 3.31 -5.05 -4.88
CA ALA A 473 2.30 -4.37 -5.69
C ALA A 473 0.88 -4.94 -5.53
N ALA A 474 0.75 -6.24 -5.29
CA ALA A 474 -0.55 -6.86 -5.06
C ALA A 474 -1.26 -6.35 -3.80
N MET A 475 -0.52 -5.75 -2.85
CA MET A 475 -1.07 -5.20 -1.62
C MET A 475 -1.33 -3.70 -1.71
N ASN A 476 -0.49 -2.94 -2.40
CA ASN A 476 -0.47 -1.47 -2.26
C ASN A 476 -0.81 -0.70 -3.55
N HIS A 477 -1.20 -1.39 -4.65
CA HIS A 477 -1.49 -0.78 -5.94
C HIS A 477 -2.90 -1.02 -6.48
N TRP A 478 -3.71 -1.75 -5.77
CA TRP A 478 -5.11 -1.93 -6.13
C TRP A 478 -5.95 -0.73 -5.71
N TYR A 479 -7.14 -0.61 -6.29
CA TYR A 479 -8.12 0.37 -5.88
C TYR A 479 -8.46 0.19 -4.39
N HIS A 480 -8.39 1.26 -3.62
CA HIS A 480 -8.59 1.27 -2.17
C HIS A 480 -7.64 0.37 -1.35
N MET A 481 -6.41 0.21 -1.80
CA MET A 481 -5.40 -0.54 -1.06
C MET A 481 -4.93 0.14 0.23
N ASP A 482 -5.21 1.41 0.41
CA ASP A 482 -5.09 2.13 1.68
C ASP A 482 -5.95 1.52 2.81
N MET A 483 -6.98 0.75 2.46
CA MET A 483 -7.82 0.00 3.40
C MET A 483 -7.30 -1.41 3.72
N ASN A 484 -6.25 -1.85 3.05
CA ASN A 484 -5.70 -3.19 3.17
C ASN A 484 -4.52 -3.20 4.14
#